data_9ba77e05c77f371f285edc49a81d9c4e
#
_entry.id   9ba77e05c77f371f285edc49a81d9c4e
#
_cell.length_a   1.000
_cell.length_b   1.000
_cell.length_c   1.000
_cell.angle_alpha   90.00
_cell.angle_beta   90.00
_cell.angle_gamma   90.00
#
_symmetry.space_group_name_H-M   'P 1'
#
loop_
_entity.id
_entity.type
_entity.pdbx_description
1 polymer ?
#
loop_
_entity_poly.entity_id
_entity_poly.type
_entity_poly.pdbx_seq_one_letter_code
_entity_poly.pdbx_strand_id
1 'polypeptide(L)'
;MTTKALALELDNLKKTYKGGVEAVKGISLNVAQGDFFALLGPNGAGKSTTIGIISSLVHKSGGSVRVFGHDLDKELEQAKLCIGLVPQEFNFNQFETVLQIVVNQAGYYGVPRAEAHKRAEKYLRQLDLWDKRNSQSRQLSGGMKRRLMIARALMHEPKLLILDEPTAGVDIELRRSMWEFLKKINAEGVTIILTTHYLEEAEMLCRNIGIIDKGVLVECTSMKSLLSKLDMETFVLDIKQPLVEVPKLGDITVRLTDPATLEVDLVKSHSLNAVFGLLSEQGVEVLSMRNKANRLEELFVKLVENAQGGKA
;
A
#
# COMPACT_ATOMS: atom_id res chain seq x y z
N MET A 1 -11.51 25.74 7.21
CA MET A 1 -10.87 24.44 6.91
C MET A 1 -10.46 23.84 8.24
N THR A 2 -11.16 22.83 8.73
CA THR A 2 -10.79 22.11 9.95
C THR A 2 -9.49 21.35 9.66
N THR A 3 -8.40 21.77 10.29
CA THR A 3 -7.10 21.05 10.23
C THR A 3 -7.35 19.64 10.77
N LYS A 4 -7.32 18.61 9.92
CA LYS A 4 -7.43 17.23 10.37
C LYS A 4 -6.26 16.94 11.31
N ALA A 5 -6.55 16.33 12.46
CA ALA A 5 -5.52 15.88 13.39
C ALA A 5 -4.59 14.90 12.69
N LEU A 6 -3.29 15.00 12.94
CA LEU A 6 -2.27 14.17 12.28
C LEU A 6 -1.99 12.90 13.10
N ALA A 7 -1.84 11.79 12.40
CA ALA A 7 -1.40 10.52 12.96
C ALA A 7 0.12 10.37 12.88
N LEU A 8 0.71 10.86 11.80
CA LEU A 8 2.16 10.87 11.58
C LEU A 8 2.58 12.21 11.01
N GLU A 9 3.65 12.76 11.54
CA GLU A 9 4.34 13.96 11.04
C GLU A 9 5.83 13.64 10.91
N LEU A 10 6.35 13.77 9.70
CA LEU A 10 7.78 13.73 9.40
C LEU A 10 8.18 15.13 8.95
N ASP A 11 9.19 15.70 9.58
CA ASP A 11 9.76 16.99 9.19
C ASP A 11 11.25 16.86 8.94
N ASN A 12 11.63 17.08 7.67
CA ASN A 12 13.01 17.04 7.17
C ASN A 12 13.79 15.79 7.63
N LEU A 13 13.12 14.63 7.61
CA LEU A 13 13.66 13.36 8.10
C LEU A 13 14.88 12.95 7.27
N LYS A 14 16.00 12.64 7.96
CA LYS A 14 17.26 12.25 7.33
C LYS A 14 17.82 10.98 7.93
N LYS A 15 18.42 10.16 7.07
CA LYS A 15 19.21 8.99 7.50
C LYS A 15 20.40 8.78 6.60
N THR A 16 21.58 8.85 7.23
CA THR A 16 22.84 8.43 6.64
C THR A 16 23.37 7.24 7.42
N TYR A 17 23.68 6.15 6.74
CA TYR A 17 24.30 4.96 7.34
C TYR A 17 25.82 5.09 7.44
N LYS A 18 26.43 4.25 8.27
CA LYS A 18 27.90 4.09 8.31
C LYS A 18 28.38 3.76 6.90
N GLY A 19 29.35 4.50 6.39
CA GLY A 19 29.81 4.37 4.99
C GLY A 19 29.26 5.46 4.05
N GLY A 20 28.52 6.45 4.55
CA GLY A 20 28.11 7.63 3.78
C GLY A 20 26.87 7.44 2.92
N VAL A 21 26.19 6.30 2.98
CA VAL A 21 24.97 6.05 2.22
C VAL A 21 23.81 6.86 2.81
N GLU A 22 23.34 7.88 2.07
CA GLU A 22 22.17 8.67 2.42
C GLU A 22 20.89 7.97 1.95
N ALA A 23 20.27 7.20 2.84
CA ALA A 23 19.05 6.46 2.55
C ALA A 23 17.77 7.32 2.61
N VAL A 24 17.78 8.41 3.40
CA VAL A 24 16.68 9.38 3.51
C VAL A 24 17.29 10.79 3.54
N LYS A 25 16.83 11.67 2.65
CA LYS A 25 17.49 12.96 2.34
C LYS A 25 16.62 14.18 2.66
N GLY A 26 15.82 14.12 3.73
CA GLY A 26 14.96 15.24 4.13
C GLY A 26 13.52 15.07 3.70
N ILE A 27 12.92 13.93 4.05
CA ILE A 27 11.50 13.65 3.79
C ILE A 27 10.64 14.43 4.78
N SER A 28 9.70 15.22 4.26
CA SER A 28 8.61 15.83 5.03
C SER A 28 7.28 15.26 4.54
N LEU A 29 6.51 14.67 5.45
CA LEU A 29 5.30 13.92 5.13
C LEU A 29 4.32 13.99 6.31
N ASN A 30 3.05 14.23 6.03
CA ASN A 30 1.97 14.23 7.01
C ASN A 30 0.90 13.20 6.64
N VAL A 31 0.49 12.39 7.61
CA VAL A 31 -0.62 11.44 7.47
C VAL A 31 -1.72 11.82 8.45
N ALA A 32 -2.92 12.02 7.95
CA ALA A 32 -4.09 12.36 8.77
C ALA A 32 -4.58 11.15 9.60
N GLN A 33 -5.20 11.40 10.74
CA GLN A 33 -5.84 10.35 11.53
C GLN A 33 -6.96 9.67 10.73
N GLY A 34 -7.04 8.35 10.85
CA GLY A 34 -7.99 7.51 10.13
C GLY A 34 -7.72 7.39 8.64
N ASP A 35 -6.58 7.87 8.13
CA ASP A 35 -6.22 7.70 6.73
C ASP A 35 -5.76 6.27 6.42
N PHE A 36 -5.89 5.89 5.15
CA PHE A 36 -5.24 4.71 4.58
C PHE A 36 -4.26 5.24 3.54
N PHE A 37 -2.99 5.25 3.89
CA PHE A 37 -1.91 5.92 3.17
C PHE A 37 -0.96 4.90 2.54
N ALA A 38 -0.63 5.07 1.25
CA ALA A 38 0.39 4.29 0.58
C ALA A 38 1.74 5.00 0.59
N LEU A 39 2.81 4.30 0.94
CA LEU A 39 4.18 4.76 0.78
C LEU A 39 4.86 3.90 -0.27
N LEU A 40 4.99 4.41 -1.49
CA LEU A 40 5.50 3.70 -2.66
C LEU A 40 6.91 4.16 -3.04
N GLY A 41 7.58 3.35 -3.84
CA GLY A 41 8.90 3.65 -4.40
C GLY A 41 9.60 2.37 -4.84
N PRO A 42 10.62 2.46 -5.70
CA PRO A 42 11.43 1.31 -6.10
C PRO A 42 12.22 0.72 -4.92
N ASN A 43 12.83 -0.44 -5.15
CA ASN A 43 13.73 -1.04 -4.16
C ASN A 43 14.91 -0.11 -3.91
N GLY A 44 15.29 0.05 -2.63
CA GLY A 44 16.33 1.00 -2.23
C GLY A 44 15.91 2.47 -2.17
N ALA A 45 14.65 2.81 -2.44
CA ALA A 45 14.16 4.19 -2.41
C ALA A 45 14.18 4.85 -1.01
N GLY A 46 14.30 4.06 0.07
CA GLY A 46 14.27 4.56 1.45
C GLY A 46 13.02 4.23 2.24
N LYS A 47 12.05 3.49 1.67
CA LYS A 47 10.77 3.12 2.33
C LYS A 47 10.98 2.39 3.66
N SER A 48 11.69 1.25 3.64
CA SER A 48 11.92 0.44 4.85
C SER A 48 12.79 1.17 5.87
N THR A 49 13.70 2.06 5.43
CA THR A 49 14.45 2.94 6.33
C THR A 49 13.52 3.95 7.01
N THR A 50 12.61 4.56 6.26
CA THR A 50 11.61 5.51 6.80
C THR A 50 10.71 4.81 7.81
N ILE A 51 10.15 3.64 7.46
CA ILE A 51 9.36 2.81 8.38
C ILE A 51 10.17 2.41 9.62
N GLY A 52 11.42 1.98 9.42
CA GLY A 52 12.32 1.61 10.52
C GLY A 52 12.56 2.76 11.50
N ILE A 53 12.62 4.01 11.01
CA ILE A 53 12.74 5.18 11.88
C ILE A 53 11.43 5.45 12.61
N ILE A 54 10.28 5.45 11.92
CA ILE A 54 8.97 5.68 12.54
C ILE A 54 8.70 4.65 13.65
N SER A 55 9.05 3.40 13.42
CA SER A 55 8.92 2.31 14.41
C SER A 55 10.07 2.24 15.44
N SER A 56 11.01 3.20 15.40
CA SER A 56 12.21 3.28 16.26
C SER A 56 13.13 2.05 16.21
N LEU A 57 13.11 1.30 15.12
CA LEU A 57 14.08 0.23 14.83
C LEU A 57 15.38 0.78 14.22
N VAL A 58 15.31 1.97 13.61
CA VAL A 58 16.45 2.67 13.02
C VAL A 58 16.52 4.07 13.60
N HIS A 59 17.70 4.47 14.07
CA HIS A 59 17.93 5.85 14.53
C HIS A 59 18.03 6.78 13.32
N LYS A 60 17.30 7.89 13.35
CA LYS A 60 17.42 8.97 12.36
C LYS A 60 18.77 9.69 12.50
N SER A 61 19.23 10.33 11.42
CA SER A 61 20.41 11.21 11.42
C SER A 61 20.04 12.69 11.56
N GLY A 62 18.79 13.05 11.34
CA GLY A 62 18.27 14.42 11.46
C GLY A 62 16.77 14.50 11.20
N GLY A 63 16.20 15.67 11.41
CA GLY A 63 14.77 15.90 11.31
C GLY A 63 13.99 15.45 12.55
N SER A 64 12.67 15.54 12.50
CA SER A 64 11.77 15.12 13.58
C SER A 64 10.69 14.15 13.12
N VAL A 65 10.19 13.34 14.04
CA VAL A 65 9.07 12.41 13.82
C VAL A 65 8.13 12.52 15.00
N ARG A 66 6.84 12.73 14.71
CA ARG A 66 5.77 12.69 15.72
C ARG A 66 4.71 11.69 15.32
N VAL A 67 4.25 10.91 16.28
CA VAL A 67 3.17 9.94 16.11
C VAL A 67 2.04 10.30 17.06
N PHE A 68 0.89 10.67 16.54
CA PHE A 68 -0.25 11.20 17.33
C PHE A 68 0.17 12.34 18.28
N GLY A 69 1.09 13.21 17.81
CA GLY A 69 1.62 14.33 18.57
C GLY A 69 2.82 13.97 19.47
N HIS A 70 3.08 12.68 19.74
CA HIS A 70 4.21 12.24 20.56
C HIS A 70 5.51 12.26 19.77
N ASP A 71 6.48 13.03 20.22
CA ASP A 71 7.81 13.15 19.61
C ASP A 71 8.64 11.91 19.92
N LEU A 72 9.20 11.25 18.88
CA LEU A 72 9.99 10.02 19.03
C LEU A 72 11.25 10.19 19.87
N ASP A 73 11.81 11.39 19.97
CA ASP A 73 13.02 11.63 20.78
C ASP A 73 12.70 11.90 22.25
N LYS A 74 11.49 12.41 22.56
CA LYS A 74 11.11 12.86 23.91
C LYS A 74 10.09 11.94 24.58
N GLU A 75 9.18 11.36 23.78
CA GLU A 75 8.02 10.60 24.25
C GLU A 75 7.95 9.23 23.56
N LEU A 76 9.10 8.53 23.49
CA LEU A 76 9.28 7.29 22.73
C LEU A 76 8.28 6.21 23.12
N GLU A 77 8.01 6.02 24.41
CA GLU A 77 7.08 4.99 24.89
C GLU A 77 5.66 5.26 24.44
N GLN A 78 5.19 6.51 24.57
CA GLN A 78 3.85 6.93 24.14
C GLN A 78 3.70 6.80 22.63
N ALA A 79 4.71 7.19 21.85
CA ALA A 79 4.72 7.02 20.42
C ALA A 79 4.62 5.54 20.02
N LYS A 80 5.41 4.65 20.68
CA LYS A 80 5.40 3.20 20.44
C LYS A 80 4.06 2.55 20.77
N LEU A 81 3.41 2.98 21.84
CA LEU A 81 2.07 2.49 22.20
C LEU A 81 1.02 2.80 21.11
N CYS A 82 1.23 3.84 20.32
CA CYS A 82 0.36 4.17 19.21
C CYS A 82 0.60 3.31 17.96
N ILE A 83 1.74 2.60 17.85
CA ILE A 83 2.18 1.95 16.61
C ILE A 83 2.05 0.43 16.70
N GLY A 84 1.36 -0.17 15.73
CA GLY A 84 1.47 -1.59 15.39
C GLY A 84 2.30 -1.75 14.11
N LEU A 85 3.28 -2.63 14.12
CA LEU A 85 4.15 -2.88 12.97
C LEU A 85 4.02 -4.32 12.48
N VAL A 86 3.77 -4.48 11.19
CA VAL A 86 3.83 -5.75 10.45
C VAL A 86 5.02 -5.66 9.50
N PRO A 87 6.19 -6.21 9.87
CA PRO A 87 7.36 -6.19 9.00
C PRO A 87 7.23 -7.16 7.83
N GLN A 88 8.07 -6.97 6.82
CA GLN A 88 8.11 -7.82 5.63
C GLN A 88 8.48 -9.27 5.96
N GLU A 89 9.43 -9.51 6.88
CA GLU A 89 9.87 -10.84 7.27
C GLU A 89 9.14 -11.36 8.52
N PHE A 90 8.96 -12.68 8.61
CA PHE A 90 8.41 -13.32 9.79
C PHE A 90 9.43 -13.32 10.92
N ASN A 91 9.10 -12.68 12.05
CA ASN A 91 10.01 -12.49 13.18
C ASN A 91 9.39 -12.97 14.52
N PHE A 92 8.69 -14.08 14.51
CA PHE A 92 8.20 -14.75 15.71
C PHE A 92 8.84 -16.12 15.89
N ASN A 93 8.82 -16.62 17.14
CA ASN A 93 9.36 -17.93 17.46
C ASN A 93 8.54 -19.03 16.79
N GLN A 94 9.20 -19.88 16.00
CA GLN A 94 8.55 -20.94 15.21
C GLN A 94 8.01 -22.10 16.05
N PHE A 95 8.44 -22.24 17.30
CA PHE A 95 8.01 -23.30 18.23
C PHE A 95 6.84 -22.87 19.14
N GLU A 96 6.56 -21.57 19.22
CA GLU A 96 5.39 -21.09 19.96
C GLU A 96 4.09 -21.36 19.17
N THR A 97 3.01 -21.56 19.91
CA THR A 97 1.68 -21.64 19.32
C THR A 97 1.18 -20.27 18.87
N VAL A 98 0.24 -20.27 17.93
CA VAL A 98 -0.42 -19.04 17.46
C VAL A 98 -0.93 -18.19 18.62
N LEU A 99 -1.60 -18.82 19.59
CA LEU A 99 -2.12 -18.12 20.76
C LEU A 99 -1.01 -17.54 21.65
N GLN A 100 0.06 -18.30 21.88
CA GLN A 100 1.19 -17.82 22.68
C GLN A 100 1.83 -16.59 22.06
N ILE A 101 2.07 -16.59 20.75
CA ILE A 101 2.67 -15.46 20.02
C ILE A 101 1.88 -14.17 20.23
N VAL A 102 0.55 -14.21 20.08
CA VAL A 102 -0.27 -13.00 20.18
C VAL A 102 -0.45 -12.56 21.64
N VAL A 103 -0.63 -13.49 22.58
CA VAL A 103 -0.77 -13.17 24.01
C VAL A 103 0.53 -12.62 24.58
N ASN A 104 1.69 -13.20 24.23
CA ASN A 104 3.00 -12.71 24.64
C ASN A 104 3.23 -11.28 24.09
N GLN A 105 2.87 -11.03 22.83
CA GLN A 105 2.97 -9.69 22.26
C GLN A 105 2.14 -8.65 23.03
N ALA A 106 0.92 -8.98 23.44
CA ALA A 106 0.11 -8.11 24.27
C ALA A 106 0.78 -7.80 25.62
N GLY A 107 1.45 -8.80 26.19
CA GLY A 107 2.21 -8.65 27.45
C GLY A 107 3.35 -7.64 27.35
N TYR A 108 4.06 -7.55 26.21
CA TYR A 108 5.11 -6.55 26.00
C TYR A 108 4.58 -5.10 26.02
N TYR A 109 3.29 -4.93 25.76
CA TYR A 109 2.61 -3.62 25.82
C TYR A 109 1.82 -3.42 27.11
N GLY A 110 2.01 -4.27 28.12
CA GLY A 110 1.37 -4.15 29.42
C GLY A 110 -0.13 -4.52 29.44
N VAL A 111 -0.63 -5.20 28.42
CA VAL A 111 -2.05 -5.64 28.38
C VAL A 111 -2.25 -6.79 29.36
N PRO A 112 -3.19 -6.69 30.32
CA PRO A 112 -3.47 -7.76 31.27
C PRO A 112 -3.81 -9.07 30.58
N ARG A 113 -3.35 -10.21 31.11
CA ARG A 113 -3.46 -11.53 30.47
C ARG A 113 -4.90 -11.91 30.11
N ALA A 114 -5.86 -11.61 30.97
CA ALA A 114 -7.28 -11.86 30.72
C ALA A 114 -7.81 -11.10 29.51
N GLU A 115 -7.40 -9.82 29.39
CA GLU A 115 -7.74 -8.98 28.24
C GLU A 115 -7.00 -9.41 26.98
N ALA A 116 -5.73 -9.80 27.09
CA ALA A 116 -4.94 -10.34 25.98
C ALA A 116 -5.60 -11.59 25.35
N HIS A 117 -6.18 -12.48 26.15
CA HIS A 117 -6.91 -13.64 25.63
C HIS A 117 -8.19 -13.25 24.88
N LYS A 118 -8.95 -12.26 25.37
CA LYS A 118 -10.14 -11.74 24.68
C LYS A 118 -9.79 -11.14 23.32
N ARG A 119 -8.74 -10.30 23.30
CA ARG A 119 -8.25 -9.69 22.06
C ARG A 119 -7.67 -10.75 21.10
N ALA A 120 -6.96 -11.73 21.62
CA ALA A 120 -6.46 -12.85 20.82
C ALA A 120 -7.62 -13.61 20.14
N GLU A 121 -8.69 -13.95 20.88
CA GLU A 121 -9.87 -14.57 20.28
C GLU A 121 -10.50 -13.68 19.20
N LYS A 122 -10.72 -12.39 19.49
CA LYS A 122 -11.27 -11.41 18.53
C LYS A 122 -10.49 -11.39 17.23
N TYR A 123 -9.17 -11.14 17.29
CA TYR A 123 -8.36 -10.95 16.08
C TYR A 123 -8.05 -12.27 15.35
N LEU A 124 -7.85 -13.38 16.10
CA LEU A 124 -7.62 -14.68 15.47
C LEU A 124 -8.88 -15.20 14.75
N ARG A 125 -10.09 -14.91 15.27
CA ARG A 125 -11.35 -15.24 14.56
C ARG A 125 -11.51 -14.38 13.30
N GLN A 126 -11.27 -13.08 13.40
CA GLN A 126 -11.38 -12.15 12.26
C GLN A 126 -10.38 -12.45 11.14
N LEU A 127 -9.28 -13.12 11.45
CA LEU A 127 -8.22 -13.48 10.51
C LEU A 127 -8.20 -14.99 10.20
N ASP A 128 -9.25 -15.74 10.52
CA ASP A 128 -9.42 -17.18 10.27
C ASP A 128 -8.25 -18.05 10.81
N LEU A 129 -7.75 -17.69 11.99
CA LEU A 129 -6.66 -18.40 12.68
C LEU A 129 -7.08 -19.07 13.99
N TRP A 130 -8.33 -18.88 14.44
CA TRP A 130 -8.78 -19.38 15.75
C TRP A 130 -8.67 -20.89 15.88
N ASP A 131 -9.00 -21.64 14.84
CA ASP A 131 -8.93 -23.11 14.85
C ASP A 131 -7.49 -23.62 14.88
N LYS A 132 -6.53 -22.77 14.49
CA LYS A 132 -5.09 -23.05 14.56
C LYS A 132 -4.41 -22.48 15.81
N ARG A 133 -5.15 -21.91 16.77
CA ARG A 133 -4.58 -21.23 17.94
C ARG A 133 -3.61 -22.06 18.78
N ASN A 134 -3.79 -23.39 18.82
CA ASN A 134 -2.93 -24.32 19.53
C ASN A 134 -1.84 -24.96 18.65
N SER A 135 -1.83 -24.70 17.33
CA SER A 135 -0.80 -25.17 16.41
C SER A 135 0.46 -24.33 16.54
N GLN A 136 1.63 -24.97 16.42
CA GLN A 136 2.90 -24.25 16.37
C GLN A 136 2.98 -23.42 15.07
N SER A 137 3.57 -22.22 15.15
CA SER A 137 3.61 -21.31 14.02
C SER A 137 4.40 -21.85 12.81
N ARG A 138 5.36 -22.78 13.03
CA ARG A 138 6.06 -23.48 11.93
C ARG A 138 5.14 -24.31 11.04
N GLN A 139 3.99 -24.76 11.56
CA GLN A 139 3.02 -25.59 10.84
C GLN A 139 2.05 -24.76 9.97
N LEU A 140 2.13 -23.43 10.06
CA LEU A 140 1.27 -22.54 9.30
C LEU A 140 1.80 -22.34 7.87
N SER A 141 0.89 -22.17 6.90
CA SER A 141 1.22 -21.71 5.57
C SER A 141 1.77 -20.26 5.59
N GLY A 142 2.42 -19.82 4.52
CA GLY A 142 2.93 -18.44 4.40
C GLY A 142 1.84 -17.39 4.62
N GLY A 143 0.67 -17.58 4.01
CA GLY A 143 -0.48 -16.69 4.19
C GLY A 143 -1.04 -16.70 5.62
N MET A 144 -1.11 -17.87 6.28
CA MET A 144 -1.50 -17.94 7.70
C MET A 144 -0.49 -17.24 8.60
N LYS A 145 0.82 -17.36 8.32
CA LYS A 145 1.86 -16.63 9.04
C LYS A 145 1.70 -15.11 8.85
N ARG A 146 1.35 -14.66 7.64
CA ARG A 146 1.11 -13.25 7.37
C ARG A 146 -0.08 -12.71 8.15
N ARG A 147 -1.19 -13.44 8.18
CA ARG A 147 -2.36 -13.11 9.03
C ARG A 147 -2.01 -13.08 10.52
N LEU A 148 -1.18 -14.01 10.99
CA LEU A 148 -0.70 -14.03 12.37
C LEU A 148 0.12 -12.78 12.71
N MET A 149 0.96 -12.28 11.79
CA MET A 149 1.71 -11.03 11.98
C MET A 149 0.78 -9.83 12.17
N ILE A 150 -0.31 -9.76 11.40
CA ILE A 150 -1.32 -8.71 11.53
C ILE A 150 -2.04 -8.83 12.87
N ALA A 151 -2.51 -10.04 13.24
CA ALA A 151 -3.13 -10.28 14.55
C ALA A 151 -2.23 -9.83 15.68
N ARG A 152 -0.94 -10.20 15.64
CA ARG A 152 0.07 -9.82 16.64
C ARG A 152 0.23 -8.32 16.75
N ALA A 153 0.30 -7.60 15.62
CA ALA A 153 0.46 -6.15 15.61
C ALA A 153 -0.73 -5.39 16.20
N LEU A 154 -1.93 -6.01 16.22
CA LEU A 154 -3.16 -5.40 16.73
C LEU A 154 -3.41 -5.67 18.22
N MET A 155 -2.61 -6.50 18.89
CA MET A 155 -2.89 -6.97 20.25
C MET A 155 -2.98 -5.86 21.31
N HIS A 156 -2.27 -4.76 21.12
CA HIS A 156 -2.32 -3.59 22.01
C HIS A 156 -3.26 -2.47 21.49
N GLU A 157 -4.05 -2.76 20.44
CA GLU A 157 -5.01 -1.85 19.81
C GLU A 157 -4.36 -0.50 19.40
N PRO A 158 -3.34 -0.55 18.51
CA PRO A 158 -2.63 0.65 18.07
C PRO A 158 -3.55 1.58 17.29
N LYS A 159 -3.27 2.89 17.35
CA LYS A 159 -3.94 3.91 16.54
C LYS A 159 -3.37 4.02 15.12
N LEU A 160 -2.12 3.60 14.93
CA LEU A 160 -1.41 3.57 13.66
C LEU A 160 -0.91 2.15 13.39
N LEU A 161 -1.33 1.53 12.30
CA LEU A 161 -0.83 0.26 11.82
C LEU A 161 0.05 0.49 10.59
N ILE A 162 1.30 0.04 10.67
CA ILE A 162 2.26 0.09 9.57
C ILE A 162 2.44 -1.32 9.02
N LEU A 163 2.24 -1.47 7.72
CA LEU A 163 2.30 -2.74 7.00
C LEU A 163 3.39 -2.65 5.93
N ASP A 164 4.48 -3.40 6.11
CA ASP A 164 5.57 -3.44 5.14
C ASP A 164 5.39 -4.69 4.25
N GLU A 165 4.91 -4.46 3.02
CA GLU A 165 4.58 -5.49 2.01
C GLU A 165 3.70 -6.64 2.55
N PRO A 166 2.51 -6.35 3.10
CA PRO A 166 1.73 -7.33 3.86
C PRO A 166 1.20 -8.50 3.01
N THR A 167 1.09 -8.36 1.69
CA THR A 167 0.54 -9.38 0.79
C THR A 167 1.56 -10.00 -0.14
N ALA A 168 2.85 -9.73 0.08
CA ALA A 168 3.92 -10.33 -0.73
C ALA A 168 3.92 -11.86 -0.62
N GLY A 169 3.87 -12.54 -1.79
CA GLY A 169 3.85 -13.99 -1.86
C GLY A 169 2.55 -14.66 -1.39
N VAL A 170 1.46 -13.91 -1.30
CA VAL A 170 0.12 -14.38 -0.90
C VAL A 170 -0.74 -14.58 -2.16
N ASP A 171 -1.52 -15.66 -2.19
CA ASP A 171 -2.49 -15.92 -3.27
C ASP A 171 -3.62 -14.88 -3.33
N ILE A 172 -4.35 -14.84 -4.45
CA ILE A 172 -5.35 -13.80 -4.74
C ILE A 172 -6.51 -13.81 -3.73
N GLU A 173 -7.02 -14.99 -3.35
CA GLU A 173 -8.16 -15.09 -2.44
C GLU A 173 -7.80 -14.61 -1.05
N LEU A 174 -6.65 -15.05 -0.56
CA LEU A 174 -6.14 -14.65 0.74
C LEU A 174 -5.77 -13.15 0.77
N ARG A 175 -5.24 -12.61 -0.33
CA ARG A 175 -4.97 -11.17 -0.48
C ARG A 175 -6.27 -10.37 -0.35
N ARG A 176 -7.34 -10.77 -1.03
CA ARG A 176 -8.66 -10.11 -0.95
C ARG A 176 -9.24 -10.14 0.45
N SER A 177 -9.18 -11.28 1.13
CA SER A 177 -9.68 -11.39 2.52
C SER A 177 -8.90 -10.49 3.48
N MET A 178 -7.58 -10.34 3.29
CA MET A 178 -6.76 -9.41 4.06
C MET A 178 -7.12 -7.95 3.75
N TRP A 179 -7.39 -7.59 2.51
CA TRP A 179 -7.84 -6.25 2.14
C TRP A 179 -9.16 -5.87 2.80
N GLU A 180 -10.14 -6.78 2.79
CA GLU A 180 -11.42 -6.55 3.48
C GLU A 180 -11.24 -6.36 4.99
N PHE A 181 -10.39 -7.16 5.61
CA PHE A 181 -10.04 -6.99 7.02
C PHE A 181 -9.39 -5.62 7.28
N LEU A 182 -8.40 -5.21 6.47
CA LEU A 182 -7.73 -3.92 6.61
C LEU A 182 -8.68 -2.74 6.39
N LYS A 183 -9.58 -2.81 5.40
CA LYS A 183 -10.64 -1.81 5.20
C LYS A 183 -11.54 -1.69 6.42
N LYS A 184 -11.93 -2.82 7.02
CA LYS A 184 -12.76 -2.86 8.21
C LYS A 184 -12.10 -2.16 9.39
N ILE A 185 -10.86 -2.49 9.75
CA ILE A 185 -10.17 -1.84 10.88
C ILE A 185 -9.88 -0.36 10.62
N ASN A 186 -9.63 0.04 9.35
CA ASN A 186 -9.51 1.44 9.00
C ASN A 186 -10.84 2.20 9.16
N ALA A 187 -11.97 1.58 8.81
CA ALA A 187 -13.31 2.15 9.04
C ALA A 187 -13.64 2.27 10.54
N GLU A 188 -13.04 1.41 11.39
CA GLU A 188 -13.11 1.49 12.85
C GLU A 188 -12.20 2.61 13.43
N GLY A 189 -11.46 3.35 12.58
CA GLY A 189 -10.68 4.52 12.94
C GLY A 189 -9.17 4.31 13.03
N VAL A 190 -8.66 3.10 12.80
CA VAL A 190 -7.22 2.84 12.78
C VAL A 190 -6.60 3.49 11.54
N THR A 191 -5.58 4.33 11.75
CA THR A 191 -4.77 4.87 10.63
C THR A 191 -3.88 3.77 10.08
N ILE A 192 -3.77 3.63 8.76
CA ILE A 192 -2.94 2.59 8.14
C ILE A 192 -1.93 3.22 7.20
N ILE A 193 -0.67 2.82 7.33
CA ILE A 193 0.39 3.10 6.36
C ILE A 193 0.80 1.77 5.74
N LEU A 194 0.73 1.70 4.42
CA LEU A 194 1.02 0.51 3.63
C LEU A 194 2.21 0.80 2.71
N THR A 195 3.24 -0.06 2.75
CA THR A 195 4.18 -0.17 1.63
C THR A 195 3.81 -1.39 0.80
N THR A 196 3.90 -1.25 -0.50
CA THR A 196 3.69 -2.35 -1.43
C THR A 196 4.40 -2.09 -2.74
N HIS A 197 4.75 -3.14 -3.46
CA HIS A 197 5.13 -3.11 -4.86
C HIS A 197 3.96 -3.51 -5.79
N TYR A 198 2.84 -3.95 -5.21
CA TYR A 198 1.60 -4.21 -5.94
C TYR A 198 0.77 -2.91 -5.99
N LEU A 199 0.87 -2.19 -7.09
CA LEU A 199 0.23 -0.88 -7.24
C LEU A 199 -1.30 -0.97 -7.21
N GLU A 200 -1.87 -2.10 -7.65
CA GLU A 200 -3.30 -2.40 -7.51
C GLU A 200 -3.74 -2.37 -6.02
N GLU A 201 -2.93 -2.91 -5.12
CA GLU A 201 -3.22 -2.88 -3.68
C GLU A 201 -3.30 -1.45 -3.14
N ALA A 202 -2.36 -0.59 -3.55
CA ALA A 202 -2.37 0.81 -3.17
C ALA A 202 -3.59 1.55 -3.74
N GLU A 203 -3.94 1.31 -5.00
CA GLU A 203 -5.10 1.93 -5.67
C GLU A 203 -6.42 1.50 -5.01
N MET A 204 -6.56 0.22 -4.65
CA MET A 204 -7.78 -0.35 -4.07
C MET A 204 -8.00 0.02 -2.60
N LEU A 205 -6.93 0.27 -1.84
CA LEU A 205 -6.99 0.46 -0.38
C LEU A 205 -6.76 1.91 0.04
N CYS A 206 -5.85 2.62 -0.62
CA CYS A 206 -5.32 3.88 -0.08
C CYS A 206 -6.01 5.10 -0.66
N ARG A 207 -6.30 6.06 0.21
CA ARG A 207 -6.85 7.37 -0.18
C ARG A 207 -5.78 8.37 -0.56
N ASN A 208 -4.65 8.31 0.10
CA ASN A 208 -3.52 9.20 -0.14
C ASN A 208 -2.23 8.38 -0.35
N ILE A 209 -1.28 8.98 -1.05
CA ILE A 209 -0.07 8.31 -1.49
C ILE A 209 1.13 9.25 -1.37
N GLY A 210 2.26 8.70 -0.93
CA GLY A 210 3.58 9.30 -1.00
C GLY A 210 4.49 8.42 -1.86
N ILE A 211 5.19 9.00 -2.82
CA ILE A 211 6.15 8.31 -3.67
C ILE A 211 7.55 8.77 -3.28
N ILE A 212 8.39 7.81 -2.89
CA ILE A 212 9.80 8.06 -2.55
C ILE A 212 10.69 7.49 -3.66
N ASP A 213 11.66 8.26 -4.12
CA ASP A 213 12.77 7.78 -4.94
C ASP A 213 14.11 8.30 -4.42
N LYS A 214 15.12 7.45 -4.36
CA LYS A 214 16.51 7.78 -3.93
C LYS A 214 16.58 8.60 -2.64
N GLY A 215 15.69 8.33 -1.69
CA GLY A 215 15.63 8.98 -0.38
C GLY A 215 14.92 10.32 -0.34
N VAL A 216 14.24 10.72 -1.42
CA VAL A 216 13.49 11.98 -1.54
C VAL A 216 12.02 11.69 -1.78
N LEU A 217 11.12 12.47 -1.20
CA LEU A 217 9.69 12.44 -1.50
C LEU A 217 9.44 13.14 -2.84
N VAL A 218 9.07 12.37 -3.86
CA VAL A 218 8.83 12.86 -5.23
C VAL A 218 7.43 13.43 -5.40
N GLU A 219 6.44 12.75 -4.78
CA GLU A 219 5.03 13.15 -4.86
C GLU A 219 4.34 12.79 -3.54
N CYS A 220 3.41 13.65 -3.10
CA CYS A 220 2.53 13.39 -1.96
C CYS A 220 1.16 14.01 -2.22
N THR A 221 0.17 13.17 -2.52
CA THR A 221 -1.15 13.65 -2.96
C THR A 221 -2.25 12.62 -2.71
N SER A 222 -3.51 12.94 -3.00
CA SER A 222 -4.58 11.96 -2.98
C SER A 222 -4.47 11.00 -4.18
N MET A 223 -4.88 9.74 -3.99
CA MET A 223 -4.94 8.75 -5.08
C MET A 223 -5.74 9.27 -6.27
N LYS A 224 -6.90 9.89 -6.01
CA LYS A 224 -7.75 10.50 -7.05
C LYS A 224 -7.01 11.61 -7.82
N SER A 225 -6.31 12.50 -7.11
CA SER A 225 -5.53 13.57 -7.75
C SER A 225 -4.36 13.03 -8.56
N LEU A 226 -3.67 11.99 -8.05
CA LEU A 226 -2.60 11.34 -8.77
C LEU A 226 -3.10 10.72 -10.08
N LEU A 227 -4.14 9.88 -10.01
CA LEU A 227 -4.73 9.23 -11.19
C LEU A 227 -5.30 10.25 -12.19
N SER A 228 -5.74 11.43 -11.72
CA SER A 228 -6.18 12.50 -12.61
C SER A 228 -5.07 13.16 -13.44
N LYS A 229 -3.79 12.90 -13.13
CA LYS A 229 -2.63 13.38 -13.90
C LYS A 229 -2.34 12.52 -15.14
N LEU A 230 -3.00 11.36 -15.32
CA LEU A 230 -2.91 10.60 -16.56
C LEU A 230 -3.60 11.39 -17.69
N ASP A 231 -2.84 11.76 -18.69
CA ASP A 231 -3.39 12.46 -19.86
C ASP A 231 -3.94 11.51 -20.90
N MET A 232 -3.52 10.26 -20.90
CA MET A 232 -3.90 9.21 -21.84
C MET A 232 -4.08 7.88 -21.09
N GLU A 233 -5.09 7.12 -21.45
CA GLU A 233 -5.33 5.75 -20.98
C GLU A 233 -5.41 4.82 -22.18
N THR A 234 -4.76 3.65 -22.10
CA THR A 234 -4.87 2.61 -23.13
C THR A 234 -5.88 1.56 -22.71
N PHE A 235 -6.90 1.39 -23.52
CA PHE A 235 -7.93 0.36 -23.34
C PHE A 235 -7.70 -0.81 -24.28
N VAL A 236 -7.94 -2.01 -23.80
CA VAL A 236 -8.01 -3.23 -24.59
C VAL A 236 -9.47 -3.59 -24.77
N LEU A 237 -9.90 -3.70 -26.03
CA LEU A 237 -11.27 -4.03 -26.42
C LEU A 237 -11.27 -5.40 -27.09
N ASP A 238 -12.02 -6.35 -26.57
CA ASP A 238 -12.29 -7.61 -27.24
C ASP A 238 -13.51 -7.42 -28.14
N ILE A 239 -13.39 -7.79 -29.42
CA ILE A 239 -14.42 -7.58 -30.45
C ILE A 239 -15.01 -8.90 -30.93
N LYS A 240 -16.28 -8.86 -31.35
CA LYS A 240 -17.04 -10.07 -31.73
C LYS A 240 -16.54 -10.70 -33.03
N GLN A 241 -16.25 -9.86 -34.00
CA GLN A 241 -15.85 -10.32 -35.33
C GLN A 241 -14.42 -9.98 -35.60
N PRO A 242 -13.58 -10.96 -36.01
CA PRO A 242 -12.18 -10.71 -36.34
C PRO A 242 -12.04 -9.67 -37.45
N LEU A 243 -11.12 -8.72 -37.27
CA LEU A 243 -10.77 -7.70 -38.24
C LEU A 243 -9.48 -8.04 -38.97
N VAL A 244 -9.38 -7.67 -40.23
CA VAL A 244 -8.14 -7.78 -41.03
C VAL A 244 -7.39 -6.45 -41.06
N GLU A 245 -8.14 -5.33 -40.94
CA GLU A 245 -7.58 -4.00 -40.96
C GLU A 245 -7.96 -3.24 -39.69
N VAL A 246 -7.09 -2.31 -39.28
CA VAL A 246 -7.32 -1.45 -38.11
C VAL A 246 -8.42 -0.44 -38.40
N PRO A 247 -9.49 -0.36 -37.59
CA PRO A 247 -10.56 0.63 -37.78
C PRO A 247 -10.01 2.05 -37.57
N LYS A 248 -10.47 3.00 -38.36
CA LYS A 248 -10.07 4.41 -38.26
C LYS A 248 -11.03 5.15 -37.34
N LEU A 249 -10.55 5.65 -36.21
CA LEU A 249 -11.35 6.39 -35.23
C LEU A 249 -10.94 7.87 -35.13
N GLY A 250 -10.76 8.53 -36.30
CA GLY A 250 -10.37 9.92 -36.38
C GLY A 250 -8.91 10.12 -35.92
N ASP A 251 -8.71 10.92 -34.88
CA ASP A 251 -7.43 11.21 -34.26
C ASP A 251 -7.08 10.26 -33.09
N ILE A 252 -7.96 9.29 -32.81
CA ILE A 252 -7.73 8.30 -31.77
C ILE A 252 -6.80 7.19 -32.28
N THR A 253 -5.72 6.95 -31.59
CA THR A 253 -4.77 5.88 -31.95
C THR A 253 -5.35 4.52 -31.62
N VAL A 254 -5.45 3.67 -32.64
CA VAL A 254 -5.91 2.29 -32.51
C VAL A 254 -4.86 1.34 -33.06
N ARG A 255 -4.68 0.22 -32.39
CA ARG A 255 -3.79 -0.87 -32.80
C ARG A 255 -4.55 -2.20 -32.75
N LEU A 256 -4.34 -3.04 -33.73
CA LEU A 256 -4.83 -4.42 -33.73
C LEU A 256 -3.70 -5.30 -33.18
N THR A 257 -3.88 -5.86 -31.98
CA THR A 257 -2.91 -6.75 -31.35
C THR A 257 -3.08 -8.19 -31.80
N ASP A 258 -4.30 -8.59 -32.05
CA ASP A 258 -4.70 -9.83 -32.71
C ASP A 258 -6.03 -9.60 -33.46
N PRO A 259 -6.49 -10.53 -34.33
CA PRO A 259 -7.70 -10.30 -35.15
C PRO A 259 -8.97 -9.94 -34.36
N ALA A 260 -9.06 -10.26 -33.08
CA ALA A 260 -10.23 -10.05 -32.24
C ALA A 260 -9.98 -9.06 -31.09
N THR A 261 -8.80 -8.41 -31.03
CA THR A 261 -8.43 -7.51 -29.91
C THR A 261 -7.85 -6.19 -30.42
N LEU A 262 -8.49 -5.09 -30.04
CA LEU A 262 -8.03 -3.73 -30.31
C LEU A 262 -7.43 -3.09 -29.07
N GLU A 263 -6.33 -2.36 -29.24
CA GLU A 263 -5.83 -1.40 -28.26
C GLU A 263 -6.17 0.01 -28.71
N VAL A 264 -6.78 0.78 -27.82
CA VAL A 264 -7.22 2.16 -28.09
C VAL A 264 -6.57 3.09 -27.07
N ASP A 265 -5.77 4.04 -27.56
CA ASP A 265 -5.20 5.10 -26.74
C ASP A 265 -6.15 6.29 -26.67
N LEU A 266 -6.75 6.51 -25.51
CA LEU A 266 -7.75 7.55 -25.28
C LEU A 266 -7.14 8.70 -24.45
N VAL A 267 -7.04 9.88 -25.04
CA VAL A 267 -6.69 11.11 -24.31
C VAL A 267 -7.95 11.67 -23.61
N LYS A 268 -7.75 12.42 -22.53
CA LYS A 268 -8.85 12.99 -21.71
C LYS A 268 -9.86 13.84 -22.47
N SER A 269 -9.49 14.37 -23.60
CA SER A 269 -10.41 15.16 -24.46
C SER A 269 -11.46 14.32 -25.16
N HIS A 270 -11.26 13.02 -25.27
CA HIS A 270 -12.18 12.08 -25.91
C HIS A 270 -12.97 11.28 -24.89
N SER A 271 -14.21 10.95 -25.24
CA SER A 271 -15.04 10.08 -24.40
C SER A 271 -15.04 8.65 -24.92
N LEU A 272 -15.14 7.67 -24.03
CA LEU A 272 -15.35 6.27 -24.40
C LEU A 272 -16.61 6.07 -25.27
N ASN A 273 -17.65 6.86 -25.02
CA ASN A 273 -18.87 6.81 -25.85
C ASN A 273 -18.59 7.16 -27.30
N ALA A 274 -17.70 8.12 -27.57
CA ALA A 274 -17.31 8.47 -28.92
C ALA A 274 -16.56 7.29 -29.60
N VAL A 275 -15.68 6.62 -28.88
CA VAL A 275 -14.98 5.41 -29.38
C VAL A 275 -15.97 4.32 -29.76
N PHE A 276 -16.89 3.99 -28.86
CA PHE A 276 -17.92 2.97 -29.15
C PHE A 276 -18.86 3.36 -30.32
N GLY A 277 -19.23 4.65 -30.44
CA GLY A 277 -19.99 5.15 -31.55
C GLY A 277 -19.28 4.94 -32.88
N LEU A 278 -18.03 5.38 -33.00
CA LEU A 278 -17.22 5.24 -34.21
C LEU A 278 -16.91 3.77 -34.56
N LEU A 279 -16.76 2.89 -33.60
CA LEU A 279 -16.62 1.45 -33.83
C LEU A 279 -17.93 0.84 -34.36
N SER A 280 -19.06 1.21 -33.75
CA SER A 280 -20.41 0.73 -34.20
C SER A 280 -20.75 1.19 -35.60
N GLU A 281 -20.40 2.43 -36.00
CA GLU A 281 -20.56 2.93 -37.35
C GLU A 281 -19.80 2.13 -38.40
N GLN A 282 -18.67 1.51 -38.00
CA GLN A 282 -17.88 0.62 -38.86
C GLN A 282 -18.26 -0.86 -38.70
N GLY A 283 -19.37 -1.15 -38.01
CA GLY A 283 -19.86 -2.51 -37.79
C GLY A 283 -19.04 -3.35 -36.79
N VAL A 284 -18.19 -2.72 -35.98
CA VAL A 284 -17.40 -3.40 -34.98
C VAL A 284 -18.16 -3.46 -33.65
N GLU A 285 -18.52 -4.67 -33.21
CA GLU A 285 -19.22 -4.92 -31.95
C GLU A 285 -18.20 -5.25 -30.86
N VAL A 286 -18.15 -4.44 -29.79
CA VAL A 286 -17.26 -4.64 -28.65
C VAL A 286 -17.93 -5.54 -27.62
N LEU A 287 -17.27 -6.62 -27.21
CA LEU A 287 -17.76 -7.60 -26.24
C LEU A 287 -17.30 -7.27 -24.81
N SER A 288 -16.05 -6.85 -24.67
CA SER A 288 -15.47 -6.48 -23.39
C SER A 288 -14.48 -5.34 -23.51
N MET A 289 -14.25 -4.65 -22.42
CA MET A 289 -13.28 -3.57 -22.30
C MET A 289 -12.53 -3.69 -20.97
N ARG A 290 -11.21 -3.49 -21.03
CA ARG A 290 -10.36 -3.41 -19.85
C ARG A 290 -9.24 -2.41 -20.07
N ASN A 291 -8.70 -1.84 -19.00
CA ASN A 291 -7.47 -1.07 -19.11
C ASN A 291 -6.30 -2.00 -19.45
N LYS A 292 -5.38 -1.55 -20.30
CA LYS A 292 -4.18 -2.32 -20.70
C LYS A 292 -3.23 -2.52 -19.53
N ALA A 293 -2.98 -1.45 -18.77
CA ALA A 293 -2.13 -1.45 -17.59
C ALA A 293 -2.88 -0.87 -16.38
N ASN A 294 -2.37 -1.15 -15.18
CA ASN A 294 -2.83 -0.45 -14.00
C ASN A 294 -2.45 1.04 -14.12
N ARG A 295 -3.43 1.93 -13.99
CA ARG A 295 -3.25 3.39 -14.14
C ARG A 295 -2.14 3.93 -13.23
N LEU A 296 -2.05 3.41 -12.02
CA LEU A 296 -1.04 3.82 -11.06
C LEU A 296 0.36 3.37 -11.50
N GLU A 297 0.47 2.23 -12.22
CA GLU A 297 1.75 1.73 -12.73
C GLU A 297 2.33 2.64 -13.81
N GLU A 298 1.51 3.08 -14.76
CA GLU A 298 1.94 4.02 -15.80
C GLU A 298 2.42 5.35 -15.21
N LEU A 299 1.69 5.89 -14.23
CA LEU A 299 2.09 7.12 -13.54
C LEU A 299 3.34 6.94 -12.71
N PHE A 300 3.45 5.82 -12.00
CA PHE A 300 4.58 5.54 -11.15
C PHE A 300 5.89 5.49 -11.96
N VAL A 301 5.89 4.78 -13.10
CA VAL A 301 7.05 4.73 -14.00
C VAL A 301 7.43 6.13 -14.49
N LYS A 302 6.46 6.90 -15.01
CA LYS A 302 6.71 8.28 -15.48
C LYS A 302 7.26 9.19 -14.38
N LEU A 303 6.74 9.12 -13.16
CA LEU A 303 7.20 9.97 -12.06
C LEU A 303 8.62 9.62 -11.60
N VAL A 304 8.96 8.33 -11.56
CA VAL A 304 10.30 7.87 -11.21
C VAL A 304 11.31 8.21 -12.32
N GLU A 305 10.95 8.04 -13.59
CA GLU A 305 11.81 8.40 -14.73
C GLU A 305 12.07 9.91 -14.80
N ASN A 306 11.03 10.74 -14.63
CA ASN A 306 11.17 12.21 -14.62
C ASN A 306 12.03 12.69 -13.46
N ALA A 307 11.93 12.07 -12.28
CA ALA A 307 12.81 12.35 -11.14
C ALA A 307 14.28 11.98 -11.42
N GLN A 308 14.52 11.06 -12.35
CA GLN A 308 15.86 10.63 -12.76
C GLN A 308 16.39 11.45 -13.94
N GLY A 309 15.53 11.91 -14.86
CA GLY A 309 15.89 12.69 -16.05
C GLY A 309 16.09 14.19 -15.80
N GLY A 310 15.64 14.73 -14.67
CA GLY A 310 15.80 16.15 -14.31
C GLY A 310 17.20 16.57 -13.83
N LYS A 311 18.24 15.75 -14.09
CA LYS A 311 19.65 16.04 -13.88
C LYS A 311 20.44 15.79 -15.17
N ALA A 312 20.13 16.54 -16.22
CA ALA A 312 21.02 16.74 -17.35
C ALA A 312 21.29 18.25 -17.49
#